data_422dc1f9fcde7a39f0a47d1f6fcb9b63
#
_entry.id   422dc1f9fcde7a39f0a47d1f6fcb9b63
#
_cell.length_a   1.000
_cell.length_b   1.000
_cell.length_c   1.000
_cell.angle_alpha   90.00
_cell.angle_beta   90.00
_cell.angle_gamma   90.00
#
_symmetry.space_group_name_H-M   'P 1'
#
loop_
_entity.id
_entity.type
_entity.pdbx_description
1 polymer ?
#
loop_
_entity_poly.entity_id
_entity_poly.type
_entity_poly.pdbx_seq_one_letter_code
_entity_poly.pdbx_strand_id
1 'polypeptide(L)'
;MFPCVDANRQIRNITLSGFMGCGKTAVGRIVAKVAGFEFLDTDQFIEEHVGKSIPRIFEEHGEETFRRYEREVVVRLAERENTVIATGGGLLVDAENMDTMKQYAMVFCLWA
;
A
#
# COMPACT_ATOMS: atom_id res chain seq x y z
N MET A 1 4.67 22.79 11.49
CA MET A 1 4.18 22.72 10.81
C MET A 1 4.27 22.09 9.90
N PHE A 2 3.76 22.13 9.18
CA PHE A 2 3.78 21.43 8.34
C PHE A 2 4.38 21.73 7.38
N PRO A 3 5.09 20.90 7.04
CA PRO A 3 5.80 20.94 5.89
C PRO A 3 4.99 21.41 4.83
N CYS A 4 5.51 22.13 4.02
CA CYS A 4 4.88 22.55 2.91
C CYS A 4 4.42 21.42 2.14
N VAL A 5 3.19 21.25 2.17
CA VAL A 5 2.56 20.36 1.26
C VAL A 5 2.61 21.06 -0.08
N ASP A 6 3.14 20.35 -1.05
CA ASP A 6 3.11 20.83 -2.43
C ASP A 6 1.65 21.12 -2.76
N ALA A 7 1.38 22.29 -3.28
CA ALA A 7 0.00 22.68 -3.61
C ALA A 7 -0.66 21.75 -4.62
N ASN A 8 0.14 21.04 -5.43
CA ASN A 8 -0.39 20.08 -6.39
C ASN A 8 -0.55 18.70 -5.82
N ARG A 9 -0.08 18.50 -4.60
CA ARG A 9 -0.15 17.20 -3.96
C ARG A 9 -1.50 17.05 -3.28
N GLN A 10 -2.23 16.05 -3.70
CA GLN A 10 -3.53 15.76 -3.09
C GLN A 10 -3.43 14.46 -2.31
N ILE A 11 -3.45 14.58 -0.99
CA ILE A 11 -3.40 13.43 -0.13
C ILE A 11 -4.82 13.02 0.21
N ARG A 12 -5.26 11.90 -0.34
CA ARG A 12 -6.63 11.42 -0.16
C ARG A 12 -6.70 10.07 0.52
N ASN A 13 -5.55 9.44 0.74
CA ASN A 13 -5.49 8.09 1.25
C ASN A 13 -4.53 8.00 2.42
N ILE A 14 -4.65 6.93 3.19
CA ILE A 14 -3.76 6.64 4.29
C ILE A 14 -3.11 5.29 3.99
N THR A 15 -1.78 5.23 4.08
CA THR A 15 -1.06 3.99 3.85
C THR A 15 -0.39 3.55 5.15
N LEU A 16 -0.55 2.28 5.48
CA LEU A 16 0.08 1.67 6.64
C LEU A 16 1.12 0.68 6.17
N SER A 17 2.34 0.85 6.65
CA SER A 17 3.47 -0.02 6.35
C SER A 17 4.05 -0.56 7.65
N GLY A 18 4.90 -1.56 7.59
CA GLY A 18 5.55 -2.11 8.78
C GLY A 18 5.80 -3.60 8.61
N PHE A 19 6.36 -4.20 9.66
CA PHE A 19 6.70 -5.61 9.61
C PHE A 19 5.46 -6.48 9.72
N MET A 20 5.56 -7.70 9.21
CA MET A 20 4.54 -8.71 9.40
C MET A 20 4.32 -8.92 10.90
N GLY A 21 3.06 -9.07 11.28
CA GLY A 21 2.73 -9.30 12.68
C GLY A 21 2.58 -8.04 13.51
N CYS A 22 2.77 -6.85 12.94
CA CYS A 22 2.58 -5.61 13.70
C CYS A 22 1.13 -5.13 13.72
N GLY A 23 0.22 -5.93 13.18
CA GLY A 23 -1.21 -5.60 13.24
C GLY A 23 -1.70 -4.63 12.18
N LYS A 24 -0.99 -4.50 11.06
CA LYS A 24 -1.39 -3.58 9.98
C LYS A 24 -2.83 -3.76 9.53
N THR A 25 -3.24 -5.00 9.33
CA THR A 25 -4.59 -5.28 8.86
C THR A 25 -5.63 -4.88 9.88
N ALA A 26 -5.40 -5.25 11.14
CA ALA A 26 -6.35 -4.91 12.21
C ALA A 26 -6.44 -3.39 12.41
N VAL A 27 -5.29 -2.72 12.48
CA VAL A 27 -5.26 -1.27 12.64
C VAL A 27 -5.89 -0.59 11.43
N GLY A 28 -5.56 -1.07 10.23
CA GLY A 28 -6.09 -0.49 9.00
C GLY A 28 -7.60 -0.57 8.90
N ARG A 29 -8.17 -1.70 9.30
CA ARG A 29 -9.63 -1.85 9.30
C ARG A 29 -10.30 -0.93 10.30
N ILE A 30 -9.70 -0.74 11.46
CA ILE A 30 -10.23 0.18 12.48
C ILE A 30 -10.18 1.62 11.97
N VAL A 31 -9.04 2.03 11.42
CA VAL A 31 -8.86 3.38 10.91
C VAL A 31 -9.85 3.64 9.77
N ALA A 32 -10.01 2.69 8.88
CA ALA A 32 -10.96 2.82 7.76
C ALA A 32 -12.38 3.00 8.27
N LYS A 33 -12.76 2.23 9.26
CA LYS A 33 -14.11 2.32 9.83
C LYS A 33 -14.35 3.66 10.49
N VAL A 34 -13.40 4.13 11.29
CA VAL A 34 -13.52 5.39 12.01
C VAL A 34 -13.55 6.57 11.03
N ALA A 35 -12.73 6.54 10.01
CA ALA A 35 -12.66 7.62 9.02
C ALA A 35 -13.74 7.56 7.95
N GLY A 36 -14.47 6.46 7.86
CA GLY A 36 -15.42 6.26 6.77
C GLY A 36 -14.75 5.98 5.45
N PHE A 37 -13.56 5.38 5.49
CA PHE A 37 -12.77 5.05 4.31
C PHE A 37 -12.93 3.58 3.96
N GLU A 38 -12.58 3.23 2.73
CA GLU A 38 -12.47 1.84 2.33
C GLU A 38 -11.15 1.28 2.81
N PHE A 39 -11.07 -0.04 2.93
CA PHE A 39 -9.83 -0.72 3.31
C PHE A 39 -9.34 -1.58 2.15
N LEU A 40 -8.03 -1.53 1.87
CA LEU A 40 -7.43 -2.32 0.82
C LEU A 40 -6.08 -2.86 1.28
N ASP A 41 -5.86 -4.16 1.06
CA ASP A 41 -4.59 -4.81 1.32
C ASP A 41 -3.90 -5.03 -0.03
N THR A 42 -2.68 -4.55 -0.19
CA THR A 42 -1.99 -4.62 -1.49
C THR A 42 -1.68 -6.05 -1.92
N ASP A 43 -1.34 -6.93 -0.98
CA ASP A 43 -1.07 -8.32 -1.32
C ASP A 43 -2.33 -8.99 -1.83
N GLN A 44 -3.44 -8.77 -1.16
CA GLN A 44 -4.72 -9.32 -1.58
C GLN A 44 -5.14 -8.75 -2.93
N PHE A 45 -4.90 -7.47 -3.15
CA PHE A 45 -5.19 -6.81 -4.42
C PHE A 45 -4.40 -7.47 -5.55
N ILE A 46 -3.11 -7.75 -5.33
CA ILE A 46 -2.28 -8.43 -6.32
C ILE A 46 -2.81 -9.83 -6.60
N GLU A 47 -3.14 -10.58 -5.56
CA GLU A 47 -3.66 -11.94 -5.72
C GLU A 47 -4.94 -11.96 -6.54
N GLU A 48 -5.84 -11.06 -6.28
CA GLU A 48 -7.09 -10.98 -7.02
C GLU A 48 -6.86 -10.58 -8.48
N HIS A 49 -5.92 -9.67 -8.69
CA HIS A 49 -5.65 -9.16 -10.04
C HIS A 49 -4.93 -10.18 -10.91
N VAL A 50 -3.99 -10.92 -10.33
CA VAL A 50 -3.22 -11.94 -11.05
C VAL A 50 -3.97 -13.27 -11.11
N GLY A 51 -4.84 -13.53 -10.13
CA GLY A 51 -5.58 -14.78 -10.05
C GLY A 51 -4.77 -15.92 -9.43
N LYS A 52 -3.72 -15.59 -8.67
CA LYS A 52 -2.84 -16.57 -8.03
C LYS A 52 -2.44 -16.07 -6.66
N SER A 53 -2.14 -17.00 -5.75
CA SER A 53 -1.63 -16.64 -4.43
C SER A 53 -0.21 -16.07 -4.56
N ILE A 54 0.20 -15.26 -3.59
CA ILE A 54 1.54 -14.68 -3.57
C ILE A 54 2.63 -15.76 -3.65
N PRO A 55 2.59 -16.84 -2.82
CA PRO A 55 3.58 -17.89 -2.93
C PRO A 55 3.65 -18.51 -4.32
N ARG A 56 2.51 -18.65 -4.98
CA ARG A 56 2.45 -19.21 -6.31
C ARG A 56 3.05 -18.27 -7.35
N ILE A 57 2.86 -16.96 -7.20
CA ILE A 57 3.46 -15.98 -8.07
C ILE A 57 4.99 -16.08 -7.99
N PHE A 58 5.54 -16.17 -6.76
CA PHE A 58 6.98 -16.34 -6.57
C PHE A 58 7.49 -17.63 -7.20
N GLU A 59 6.76 -18.72 -7.01
CA GLU A 59 7.15 -20.01 -7.54
C GLU A 59 7.15 -20.06 -9.05
N GLU A 60 6.13 -19.50 -9.68
CA GLU A 60 5.97 -19.59 -11.14
C GLU A 60 6.69 -18.48 -11.90
N HIS A 61 6.79 -17.29 -11.33
CA HIS A 61 7.28 -16.11 -12.02
C HIS A 61 8.48 -15.43 -11.38
N GLY A 62 8.79 -15.75 -10.13
CA GLY A 62 9.96 -15.21 -9.43
C GLY A 62 9.71 -13.87 -8.77
N GLU A 63 10.69 -13.46 -7.95
CA GLU A 63 10.59 -12.23 -7.18
C GLU A 63 10.52 -10.99 -8.05
N GLU A 64 11.31 -10.96 -9.12
CA GLU A 64 11.36 -9.78 -9.99
C GLU A 64 10.00 -9.45 -10.59
N THR A 65 9.26 -10.47 -11.01
CA THR A 65 7.92 -10.30 -11.53
C THR A 65 6.97 -9.79 -10.45
N PHE A 66 7.08 -10.32 -9.24
CA PHE A 66 6.26 -9.85 -8.13
C PHE A 66 6.55 -8.37 -7.83
N ARG A 67 7.81 -7.96 -7.84
CA ARG A 67 8.18 -6.56 -7.61
C ARG A 67 7.60 -5.64 -8.69
N ARG A 68 7.52 -6.14 -9.92
CA ARG A 68 6.88 -5.38 -11.00
C ARG A 68 5.40 -5.21 -10.73
N TYR A 69 4.73 -6.26 -10.25
CA TYR A 69 3.32 -6.16 -9.89
C TYR A 69 3.11 -5.14 -8.78
N GLU A 70 3.99 -5.10 -7.80
CA GLU A 70 3.91 -4.11 -6.73
C GLU A 70 4.01 -2.69 -7.27
N ARG A 71 4.92 -2.45 -8.20
CA ARG A 71 5.05 -1.13 -8.84
C ARG A 71 3.78 -0.74 -9.60
N GLU A 72 3.20 -1.69 -10.31
CA GLU A 72 1.96 -1.44 -11.03
C GLU A 72 0.80 -1.11 -10.08
N VAL A 73 0.73 -1.80 -8.97
CA VAL A 73 -0.30 -1.55 -7.95
C VAL A 73 -0.16 -0.14 -7.39
N VAL A 74 1.05 0.28 -7.06
CA VAL A 74 1.29 1.61 -6.51
C VAL A 74 0.80 2.70 -7.48
N VAL A 75 1.06 2.52 -8.77
CA VAL A 75 0.59 3.46 -9.78
C VAL A 75 -0.93 3.44 -9.90
N ARG A 76 -1.54 2.28 -9.87
CA ARG A 76 -3.00 2.16 -9.97
C ARG A 76 -3.72 2.74 -8.77
N LEU A 77 -3.16 2.60 -7.59
CA LEU A 77 -3.80 3.09 -6.38
C LEU A 77 -3.82 4.61 -6.30
N ALA A 78 -3.07 5.30 -7.14
CA ALA A 78 -3.10 6.76 -7.21
C ALA A 78 -4.49 7.28 -7.60
N GLU A 79 -5.33 6.46 -8.21
CA GLU A 79 -6.68 6.84 -8.59
C GLU A 79 -7.68 6.66 -7.46
N ARG A 80 -7.30 6.00 -6.38
CA ARG A 80 -8.18 5.77 -5.25
C ARG A 80 -8.34 7.03 -4.40
N GLU A 81 -9.50 7.13 -3.75
CA GLU A 81 -9.77 8.19 -2.81
C GLU A 81 -10.36 7.60 -1.55
N ASN A 82 -10.03 8.20 -0.41
CA ASN A 82 -10.61 7.80 0.88
C ASN A 82 -10.42 6.31 1.15
N THR A 83 -9.20 5.84 0.95
CA THR A 83 -8.86 4.43 1.14
C THR A 83 -7.71 4.31 2.13
N VAL A 84 -7.83 3.34 3.04
CA VAL A 84 -6.72 2.93 3.90
C VAL A 84 -6.05 1.76 3.21
N ILE A 85 -4.78 1.90 2.91
CA ILE A 85 -4.00 0.93 2.16
C ILE A 85 -3.00 0.27 3.11
N ALA A 86 -3.13 -1.04 3.30
CA ALA A 86 -2.15 -1.81 4.06
C ALA A 86 -1.20 -2.46 3.06
N THR A 87 0.10 -2.17 3.17
CA THR A 87 1.08 -2.68 2.22
C THR A 87 1.72 -3.97 2.71
N GLY A 88 2.12 -4.82 1.78
CA GLY A 88 2.96 -5.97 2.08
C GLY A 88 4.33 -5.52 2.54
N GLY A 89 5.09 -6.44 3.12
CA GLY A 89 6.36 -6.11 3.78
C GLY A 89 7.43 -5.49 2.91
N GLY A 90 7.43 -5.74 1.62
CA GLY A 90 8.49 -5.25 0.72
C GLY A 90 8.10 -4.11 -0.20
N LEU A 91 6.82 -3.74 -0.24
CA LEU A 91 6.37 -2.80 -1.25
C LEU A 91 7.03 -1.43 -1.11
N LEU A 92 7.08 -0.90 0.09
CA LEU A 92 7.65 0.43 0.33
C LEU A 92 9.14 0.42 0.65
N VAL A 93 9.77 -0.74 0.62
CA VAL A 93 11.23 -0.83 0.68
C VAL A 93 11.83 -0.26 -0.61
N ASP A 94 11.10 -0.37 -1.72
CA ASP A 94 11.49 0.24 -2.97
C ASP A 94 11.26 1.75 -2.86
N ALA A 95 12.31 2.54 -2.99
CA ALA A 95 12.24 3.99 -2.84
C ALA A 95 11.32 4.65 -3.87
N GLU A 96 11.28 4.10 -5.07
CA GLU A 96 10.40 4.63 -6.12
C GLU A 96 8.93 4.43 -5.76
N ASN A 97 8.59 3.27 -5.22
CA ASN A 97 7.23 3.00 -4.76
C ASN A 97 6.86 3.94 -3.62
N MET A 98 7.78 4.16 -2.69
CA MET A 98 7.55 5.07 -1.58
C MET A 98 7.29 6.49 -2.07
N ASP A 99 8.12 6.97 -3.00
CA ASP A 99 7.97 8.31 -3.54
C ASP A 99 6.65 8.48 -4.27
N THR A 100 6.26 7.49 -5.05
CA THR A 100 4.98 7.52 -5.76
C THR A 100 3.81 7.52 -4.78
N MET A 101 3.86 6.64 -3.79
CA MET A 101 2.79 6.52 -2.79
C MET A 101 2.61 7.82 -2.01
N LYS A 102 3.69 8.50 -1.67
CA LYS A 102 3.63 9.77 -0.93
C LYS A 102 2.92 10.88 -1.68
N GLN A 103 2.77 10.75 -2.98
CA GLN A 103 2.09 11.78 -3.78
C GLN A 103 0.59 11.77 -3.56
N TYR A 104 0.01 10.64 -3.17
CA TYR A 104 -1.44 10.54 -3.01
C TYR A 104 -1.89 9.98 -1.66
N ALA A 105 -0.97 9.60 -0.80
CA ALA A 105 -1.29 9.02 0.50
C ALA A 105 -0.35 9.53 1.58
N MET A 106 -0.87 9.59 2.80
CA MET A 106 -0.06 9.83 3.97
C MET A 106 0.41 8.46 4.48
N VAL A 107 1.72 8.28 4.56
CA VAL A 107 2.31 6.98 4.88
C VAL A 107 2.71 6.93 6.34
N PHE A 108 2.22 5.93 7.05
CA PHE A 108 2.59 5.65 8.43
C PHE A 108 3.27 4.31 8.52
N CYS A 109 4.40 4.25 9.22
CA CYS A 109 5.11 3.00 9.46
C CYS A 109 4.79 2.52 10.86
N LEU A 110 4.32 1.28 10.97
CA LEU A 110 4.00 0.67 12.25
C LEU A 110 5.14 -0.22 12.70
N TRP A 111 5.50 -0.13 13.97
CA TRP A 111 6.57 -0.93 14.55
C TRP A 111 6.00 -1.78 15.67
N ALA A 112 6.36 -3.04 15.65
CA ALA A 112 5.93 -3.96 16.72
C ALA A 112 6.82 -3.81 17.94
#